data_de905f2d6ddc3481c2d920358ba9ab3a
#
_entry.id   de905f2d6ddc3481c2d920358ba9ab3a
#
_cell.length_a   1.000
_cell.length_b   1.000
_cell.length_c   1.000
_cell.angle_alpha   90.00
_cell.angle_beta   90.00
_cell.angle_gamma   90.00
#
_symmetry.space_group_name_H-M   'P 1'
#
loop_
_entity.id
_entity.type
_entity.pdbx_description
1 polymer ?
#
loop_
_entity_poly.entity_id
_entity_poly.type
_entity_poly.pdbx_seq_one_letter_code
_entity_poly.pdbx_strand_id
1 'polypeptide(L)'
;MTGPLPAPVSLVDIHCHLVPGVDDGARTTEDAIAWLESFRDSGIRRVVTTPHLSASHVAGSWRERIESRYLDLKEAARERVPEIELSLSFELRIDEPEADLSDPALGLGGGALLVEFPQLILPAYPDLMLSSVSDQGWRPVLAHPERYTGIGRSYECIERWREAGVVMLVNVGSLLGDHGPEAERVARRMLAAGHVDCLASDHHGRESRSTSLRMGWDRLAEAGHAGIADLLTSANPAALLKGKPCEPVQGTDLSSPLVKRLRRMVRGGSE
;
A
#
# COMPACT_ATOMS: atom_id res chain seq x y z
N MET A 1 0.10 -21.07 -26.57
CA MET A 1 -0.32 -21.73 -25.32
C MET A 1 0.53 -21.11 -24.21
N THR A 2 -0.07 -20.23 -23.42
CA THR A 2 0.58 -19.70 -22.21
C THR A 2 0.50 -20.80 -21.15
N GLY A 3 1.65 -21.30 -20.69
CA GLY A 3 1.72 -22.19 -19.54
C GLY A 3 1.06 -21.56 -18.30
N PRO A 4 0.83 -22.34 -17.22
CA PRO A 4 0.31 -21.77 -15.96
C PRO A 4 1.23 -20.67 -15.49
N LEU A 5 0.64 -19.59 -14.92
CA LEU A 5 1.40 -18.51 -14.30
C LEU A 5 2.29 -19.08 -13.17
N PRO A 6 3.49 -18.55 -12.96
CA PRO A 6 4.28 -18.91 -11.79
C PRO A 6 3.50 -18.58 -10.51
N ALA A 7 3.73 -19.34 -9.46
CA ALA A 7 3.17 -19.00 -8.15
C ALA A 7 3.92 -17.77 -7.57
N PRO A 8 3.21 -16.86 -6.89
CA PRO A 8 3.88 -15.76 -6.20
C PRO A 8 4.77 -16.28 -5.07
N VAL A 9 5.83 -15.56 -4.80
CA VAL A 9 6.54 -15.65 -3.52
C VAL A 9 5.55 -15.22 -2.42
N SER A 10 5.80 -15.61 -1.16
CA SER A 10 4.96 -15.22 -0.01
C SER A 10 4.64 -13.71 -0.03
N LEU A 11 3.37 -13.35 -0.19
CA LEU A 11 2.94 -11.95 -0.28
C LEU A 11 2.97 -11.27 1.10
N VAL A 12 3.25 -9.98 1.10
CA VAL A 12 3.35 -9.14 2.29
C VAL A 12 2.44 -7.92 2.10
N ASP A 13 1.38 -7.82 2.88
CA ASP A 13 0.46 -6.69 2.85
C ASP A 13 0.76 -5.73 4.01
N ILE A 14 1.14 -4.52 3.69
CA ILE A 14 1.57 -3.51 4.68
C ILE A 14 0.58 -2.37 4.86
N HIS A 15 -0.63 -2.50 4.30
CA HIS A 15 -1.70 -1.52 4.45
C HIS A 15 -3.06 -2.18 4.29
N CYS A 16 -3.78 -2.34 5.40
CA CYS A 16 -5.17 -2.83 5.47
C CYS A 16 -5.80 -2.50 6.82
N HIS A 17 -7.14 -2.55 6.91
CA HIS A 17 -7.91 -2.07 8.07
C HIS A 17 -8.65 -3.24 8.75
N LEU A 18 -7.90 -4.04 9.53
CA LEU A 18 -8.41 -5.25 10.17
C LEU A 18 -8.79 -5.08 11.64
N VAL A 19 -8.40 -3.98 12.32
CA VAL A 19 -8.71 -3.79 13.74
C VAL A 19 -10.21 -3.52 13.92
N PRO A 20 -10.95 -4.36 14.67
CA PRO A 20 -12.41 -4.29 14.68
C PRO A 20 -12.97 -3.01 15.30
N GLY A 21 -13.86 -2.31 14.58
CA GLY A 21 -14.68 -1.22 15.09
C GLY A 21 -13.91 0.03 15.55
N VAL A 22 -12.77 0.31 14.90
CA VAL A 22 -11.97 1.52 15.17
C VAL A 22 -11.97 2.50 13.99
N ASP A 23 -12.26 2.03 12.78
CA ASP A 23 -12.35 2.86 11.57
C ASP A 23 -13.40 2.28 10.61
N ASP A 24 -13.30 2.57 9.33
CA ASP A 24 -14.22 2.07 8.29
C ASP A 24 -13.82 0.70 7.71
N GLY A 25 -12.88 -0.02 8.37
CA GLY A 25 -12.49 -1.39 8.08
C GLY A 25 -13.38 -2.44 8.74
N ALA A 26 -12.77 -3.44 9.36
CA ALA A 26 -13.48 -4.55 10.01
C ALA A 26 -14.42 -4.05 11.11
N ARG A 27 -15.65 -4.56 11.13
CA ARG A 27 -16.64 -4.21 12.17
C ARG A 27 -16.52 -5.11 13.40
N THR A 28 -16.24 -6.37 13.16
CA THR A 28 -16.15 -7.42 14.18
C THR A 28 -14.84 -8.21 14.04
N THR A 29 -14.48 -8.95 15.08
CA THR A 29 -13.35 -9.86 15.04
C THR A 29 -13.58 -10.97 14.01
N GLU A 30 -14.82 -11.42 13.85
CA GLU A 30 -15.21 -12.42 12.85
C GLU A 30 -14.96 -11.93 11.43
N ASP A 31 -15.30 -10.66 11.12
CA ASP A 31 -15.00 -10.06 9.82
C ASP A 31 -13.49 -10.08 9.57
N ALA A 32 -12.71 -9.60 10.54
CA ALA A 32 -11.25 -9.53 10.43
C ALA A 32 -10.62 -10.92 10.23
N ILE A 33 -11.10 -11.92 10.94
CA ILE A 33 -10.61 -13.30 10.81
C ILE A 33 -10.97 -13.88 9.43
N ALA A 34 -12.21 -13.69 8.96
CA ALA A 34 -12.62 -14.15 7.64
C ALA A 34 -11.75 -13.52 6.53
N TRP A 35 -11.35 -12.25 6.71
CA TRP A 35 -10.43 -11.59 5.76
C TRP A 35 -9.01 -12.14 5.86
N LEU A 36 -8.50 -12.41 7.07
CA LEU A 36 -7.20 -13.07 7.24
C LEU A 36 -7.18 -14.47 6.64
N GLU A 37 -8.26 -15.24 6.75
CA GLU A 37 -8.41 -16.55 6.09
C GLU A 37 -8.32 -16.40 4.56
N SER A 38 -9.03 -15.43 3.99
CA SER A 38 -8.96 -15.12 2.55
C SER A 38 -7.55 -14.66 2.13
N PHE A 39 -6.87 -13.87 2.95
CA PHE A 39 -5.50 -13.43 2.72
C PHE A 39 -4.54 -14.62 2.70
N ARG A 40 -4.63 -15.53 3.69
CA ARG A 40 -3.87 -16.78 3.74
C ARG A 40 -4.06 -17.60 2.47
N ASP A 41 -5.32 -17.79 2.05
CA ASP A 41 -5.68 -18.59 0.87
C ASP A 41 -5.20 -17.93 -0.43
N SER A 42 -5.06 -16.60 -0.44
CA SER A 42 -4.47 -15.82 -1.53
C SER A 42 -2.93 -15.82 -1.54
N GLY A 43 -2.27 -16.45 -0.54
CA GLY A 43 -0.81 -16.53 -0.46
C GLY A 43 -0.15 -15.41 0.34
N ILE A 44 -0.91 -14.55 1.01
CA ILE A 44 -0.37 -13.55 1.95
C ILE A 44 0.05 -14.28 3.23
N ARG A 45 1.24 -13.97 3.74
CA ARG A 45 1.81 -14.59 4.96
C ARG A 45 2.21 -13.58 6.02
N ARG A 46 2.37 -12.32 5.65
CA ARG A 46 2.62 -11.22 6.59
C ARG A 46 1.66 -10.09 6.31
N VAL A 47 1.05 -9.59 7.37
CA VAL A 47 0.08 -8.49 7.33
C VAL A 47 0.44 -7.47 8.39
N VAL A 48 0.53 -6.21 7.98
CA VAL A 48 0.54 -5.07 8.90
C VAL A 48 -0.81 -4.40 8.78
N THR A 49 -1.64 -4.50 9.83
CA THR A 49 -2.89 -3.75 9.86
C THR A 49 -2.61 -2.31 10.28
N THR A 50 -3.21 -1.37 9.59
CA THR A 50 -2.88 0.06 9.67
C THR A 50 -4.14 0.92 9.84
N PRO A 51 -4.89 0.77 10.94
CA PRO A 51 -6.06 1.59 11.17
C PRO A 51 -5.71 3.08 11.14
N HIS A 52 -6.68 3.91 10.74
CA HIS A 52 -6.51 5.35 10.72
C HIS A 52 -6.20 5.94 12.10
N LEU A 53 -5.17 6.76 12.17
CA LEU A 53 -4.82 7.56 13.35
C LEU A 53 -4.42 8.97 12.90
N SER A 54 -5.03 10.01 13.46
CA SER A 54 -4.58 11.38 13.23
C SER A 54 -3.34 11.71 14.04
N ALA A 55 -2.39 12.46 13.49
CA ALA A 55 -1.19 12.92 14.18
C ALA A 55 -1.55 13.71 15.45
N SER A 56 -2.64 14.49 15.42
CA SER A 56 -3.21 15.17 16.59
C SER A 56 -3.70 14.25 17.72
N HIS A 57 -3.80 12.94 17.48
CA HIS A 57 -4.32 11.94 18.44
C HIS A 57 -3.30 10.83 18.78
N VAL A 58 -2.04 10.97 18.42
CA VAL A 58 -0.99 9.95 18.66
C VAL A 58 -0.75 9.68 20.15
N ALA A 59 -1.00 10.66 21.00
CA ALA A 59 -0.91 10.56 22.45
C ALA A 59 -2.31 10.65 23.07
N GLY A 60 -3.16 9.63 22.90
CA GLY A 60 -4.53 9.73 23.42
C GLY A 60 -5.28 8.41 23.52
N SER A 61 -6.42 8.46 24.22
CA SER A 61 -7.28 7.30 24.49
C SER A 61 -7.79 6.60 23.23
N TRP A 62 -7.83 7.30 22.10
CA TRP A 62 -8.21 6.69 20.83
C TRP A 62 -7.17 5.67 20.36
N ARG A 63 -5.89 6.02 20.42
CA ARG A 63 -4.78 5.12 20.12
C ARG A 63 -4.79 3.91 21.07
N GLU A 64 -4.92 4.15 22.37
CA GLU A 64 -4.99 3.07 23.38
C GLU A 64 -6.14 2.09 23.07
N ARG A 65 -7.28 2.62 22.61
CA ARG A 65 -8.42 1.78 22.19
C ARG A 65 -8.09 0.93 20.97
N ILE A 66 -7.38 1.47 19.97
CA ILE A 66 -6.95 0.72 18.78
C ILE A 66 -6.02 -0.41 19.22
N GLU A 67 -5.01 -0.10 20.03
CA GLU A 67 -4.03 -1.06 20.52
C GLU A 67 -4.68 -2.19 21.32
N SER A 68 -5.63 -1.88 22.20
CA SER A 68 -6.38 -2.88 22.96
C SER A 68 -7.17 -3.81 22.03
N ARG A 69 -7.91 -3.29 21.06
CA ARG A 69 -8.68 -4.11 20.11
C ARG A 69 -7.79 -4.93 19.17
N TYR A 70 -6.60 -4.41 18.85
CA TYR A 70 -5.61 -5.18 18.11
C TYR A 70 -5.10 -6.38 18.90
N LEU A 71 -4.88 -6.27 20.22
CA LEU A 71 -4.44 -7.39 21.05
C LEU A 71 -5.48 -8.51 21.04
N ASP A 72 -6.77 -8.18 21.14
CA ASP A 72 -7.87 -9.16 21.05
C ASP A 72 -7.87 -9.85 19.67
N LEU A 73 -7.74 -9.06 18.58
CA LEU A 73 -7.64 -9.60 17.23
C LEU A 73 -6.42 -10.49 17.05
N LYS A 74 -5.27 -10.08 17.57
CA LYS A 74 -4.01 -10.83 17.46
C LYS A 74 -4.11 -12.20 18.10
N GLU A 75 -4.75 -12.30 19.28
CA GLU A 75 -4.97 -13.59 19.95
C GLU A 75 -5.89 -14.49 19.13
N ALA A 76 -7.02 -13.96 18.63
CA ALA A 76 -7.92 -14.71 17.77
C ALA A 76 -7.24 -15.16 16.44
N ALA A 77 -6.41 -14.30 15.86
CA ALA A 77 -5.67 -14.62 14.65
C ALA A 77 -4.63 -15.73 14.89
N ARG A 78 -3.93 -15.68 16.03
CA ARG A 78 -2.96 -16.72 16.43
C ARG A 78 -3.59 -18.10 16.55
N GLU A 79 -4.84 -18.17 16.99
CA GLU A 79 -5.57 -19.43 17.15
C GLU A 79 -6.15 -19.95 15.82
N ARG A 80 -6.69 -19.05 14.99
CA ARG A 80 -7.51 -19.42 13.83
C ARG A 80 -6.76 -19.34 12.50
N VAL A 81 -5.75 -18.47 12.37
CA VAL A 81 -4.98 -18.24 11.16
C VAL A 81 -3.48 -18.12 11.46
N PRO A 82 -2.89 -19.15 12.10
CA PRO A 82 -1.49 -19.11 12.60
C PRO A 82 -0.45 -18.98 11.49
N GLU A 83 -0.84 -19.18 10.22
CA GLU A 83 0.05 -19.05 9.08
C GLU A 83 0.34 -17.58 8.70
N ILE A 84 -0.43 -16.62 9.24
CA ILE A 84 -0.23 -15.20 9.00
C ILE A 84 0.49 -14.57 10.20
N GLU A 85 1.63 -13.94 9.92
CA GLU A 85 2.28 -13.03 10.86
C GLU A 85 1.54 -11.68 10.82
N LEU A 86 0.75 -11.39 11.89
CA LEU A 86 -0.02 -10.16 12.02
C LEU A 86 0.68 -9.17 12.94
N SER A 87 0.85 -7.93 12.49
CA SER A 87 1.38 -6.80 13.26
C SER A 87 0.52 -5.56 13.13
N LEU A 88 0.66 -4.62 14.08
CA LEU A 88 -0.01 -3.32 14.10
C LEU A 88 0.96 -2.22 13.70
N SER A 89 0.49 -1.30 12.89
CA SER A 89 0.99 0.06 12.70
C SER A 89 -0.22 0.97 12.51
N PHE A 90 -0.01 2.16 11.99
CA PHE A 90 -1.10 3.11 11.74
C PHE A 90 -0.95 3.72 10.35
N GLU A 91 -2.07 3.96 9.67
CA GLU A 91 -2.12 4.94 8.60
C GLU A 91 -2.27 6.31 9.25
N LEU A 92 -1.12 6.99 9.38
CA LEU A 92 -1.04 8.25 10.12
C LEU A 92 -1.46 9.41 9.24
N ARG A 93 -2.60 10.02 9.54
CA ARG A 93 -3.02 11.27 8.91
C ARG A 93 -2.20 12.42 9.46
N ILE A 94 -1.37 13.05 8.61
CA ILE A 94 -0.51 14.18 9.00
C ILE A 94 -1.33 15.49 9.03
N ASP A 95 -2.23 15.61 10.01
CA ASP A 95 -3.13 16.75 10.22
C ASP A 95 -2.56 17.81 11.18
N GLU A 96 -1.51 17.46 11.94
CA GLU A 96 -0.86 18.32 12.93
C GLU A 96 0.66 18.33 12.69
N PRO A 97 1.23 19.42 12.14
CA PRO A 97 2.66 19.49 11.80
C PRO A 97 3.62 19.38 12.99
N GLU A 98 3.17 19.77 14.19
CA GLU A 98 3.99 19.79 15.41
C GLU A 98 3.77 18.54 16.29
N ALA A 99 2.99 17.54 15.81
CA ALA A 99 2.78 16.32 16.55
C ALA A 99 4.10 15.59 16.82
N ASP A 100 4.24 15.11 18.06
CA ASP A 100 5.38 14.25 18.44
C ASP A 100 5.18 12.84 17.90
N LEU A 101 5.96 12.49 16.90
CA LEU A 101 5.94 11.16 16.27
C LEU A 101 7.12 10.29 16.72
N SER A 102 7.77 10.61 17.84
CA SER A 102 8.97 9.90 18.30
C SER A 102 8.73 8.46 18.78
N ASP A 103 7.46 8.07 19.02
CA ASP A 103 7.16 6.72 19.47
C ASP A 103 7.34 5.68 18.35
N PRO A 104 8.29 4.73 18.49
CA PRO A 104 8.56 3.72 17.46
C PRO A 104 7.36 2.79 17.19
N ALA A 105 6.39 2.69 18.10
CA ALA A 105 5.18 1.88 17.90
C ALA A 105 4.22 2.45 16.83
N LEU A 106 4.42 3.69 16.38
CA LEU A 106 3.68 4.27 15.26
C LEU A 106 4.07 3.66 13.91
N GLY A 107 5.31 3.17 13.78
CA GLY A 107 5.90 2.76 12.52
C GLY A 107 5.50 1.37 12.04
N LEU A 108 5.62 1.16 10.73
CA LEU A 108 5.51 -0.16 10.10
C LEU A 108 6.59 -1.13 10.58
N GLY A 109 7.70 -0.61 11.09
CA GLY A 109 8.94 -1.30 11.40
C GLY A 109 10.10 -0.71 10.61
N GLY A 110 11.33 -1.01 11.03
CA GLY A 110 12.54 -0.58 10.32
C GLY A 110 12.70 0.93 10.13
N GLY A 111 12.05 1.76 10.94
CA GLY A 111 12.08 3.22 10.82
C GLY A 111 11.19 3.79 9.70
N ALA A 112 10.27 3.00 9.16
CA ALA A 112 9.28 3.45 8.17
C ALA A 112 7.95 3.81 8.85
N LEU A 113 7.32 4.91 8.43
CA LEU A 113 6.03 5.39 8.91
C LEU A 113 5.06 5.56 7.74
N LEU A 114 3.93 4.87 7.80
CA LEU A 114 2.86 5.03 6.80
C LEU A 114 2.10 6.32 7.09
N VAL A 115 2.02 7.19 6.10
CA VAL A 115 1.39 8.51 6.24
C VAL A 115 0.39 8.77 5.13
N GLU A 116 -0.69 9.49 5.46
CA GLU A 116 -1.65 10.01 4.50
C GLU A 116 -1.86 11.52 4.67
N PHE A 117 -2.21 12.21 3.58
CA PHE A 117 -2.71 13.58 3.64
C PHE A 117 -4.21 13.59 3.98
N PRO A 118 -4.69 14.60 4.74
CA PRO A 118 -6.09 14.71 5.12
C PRO A 118 -7.05 14.69 3.91
N GLN A 119 -8.18 13.99 4.06
CA GLN A 119 -9.32 14.01 3.13
C GLN A 119 -9.03 13.60 1.68
N LEU A 120 -7.93 12.90 1.41
CA LEU A 120 -7.48 12.55 0.06
C LEU A 120 -7.34 13.78 -0.87
N ILE A 121 -6.96 14.92 -0.31
CA ILE A 121 -6.70 16.17 -1.03
C ILE A 121 -5.20 16.46 -0.98
N LEU A 122 -4.61 16.81 -2.12
CA LEU A 122 -3.24 17.28 -2.16
C LEU A 122 -3.17 18.62 -1.41
N PRO A 123 -2.44 18.70 -0.27
CA PRO A 123 -2.35 19.93 0.50
C PRO A 123 -1.55 21.01 -0.22
N ALA A 124 -1.62 22.25 0.27
CA ALA A 124 -0.90 23.38 -0.33
C ALA A 124 0.64 23.23 -0.20
N TYR A 125 1.10 22.58 0.89
CA TYR A 125 2.52 22.42 1.21
C TYR A 125 2.88 20.96 1.51
N PRO A 126 2.70 20.02 0.55
CA PRO A 126 2.88 18.60 0.80
C PRO A 126 4.35 18.25 1.10
N ASP A 127 5.30 18.96 0.47
CA ASP A 127 6.73 18.73 0.68
C ASP A 127 7.13 19.04 2.15
N LEU A 128 6.59 20.11 2.76
CA LEU A 128 6.85 20.46 4.16
C LEU A 128 6.25 19.44 5.12
N MET A 129 5.06 18.91 4.81
CA MET A 129 4.42 17.88 5.64
C MET A 129 5.21 16.56 5.62
N LEU A 130 5.72 16.15 4.47
CA LEU A 130 6.56 14.96 4.37
C LEU A 130 7.93 15.15 4.99
N SER A 131 8.55 16.35 4.85
CA SER A 131 9.83 16.62 5.48
C SER A 131 9.74 16.67 7.01
N SER A 132 8.64 17.16 7.59
CA SER A 132 8.44 17.15 9.06
C SER A 132 8.43 15.73 9.64
N VAL A 133 7.98 14.73 8.89
CA VAL A 133 8.06 13.31 9.26
C VAL A 133 9.50 12.81 9.18
N SER A 134 10.22 13.19 8.11
CA SER A 134 11.63 12.81 7.92
C SER A 134 12.55 13.44 8.97
N ASP A 135 12.29 14.68 9.37
CA ASP A 135 13.05 15.42 10.39
C ASP A 135 12.95 14.77 11.78
N GLN A 136 11.89 13.98 12.02
CA GLN A 136 11.72 13.16 13.23
C GLN A 136 12.36 11.77 13.12
N GLY A 137 13.15 11.52 12.06
CA GLY A 137 13.92 10.28 11.89
C GLY A 137 13.18 9.16 11.19
N TRP A 138 11.97 9.41 10.68
CA TRP A 138 11.21 8.43 9.93
C TRP A 138 11.53 8.45 8.44
N ARG A 139 11.38 7.31 7.80
CA ARG A 139 11.21 7.19 6.35
C ARG A 139 9.73 7.26 6.02
N PRO A 140 9.22 8.34 5.43
CA PRO A 140 7.81 8.43 5.07
C PRO A 140 7.46 7.38 4.01
N VAL A 141 6.36 6.66 4.21
CA VAL A 141 5.70 5.81 3.23
C VAL A 141 4.38 6.47 2.91
N LEU A 142 4.27 7.10 1.75
CA LEU A 142 3.05 7.81 1.38
C LEU A 142 2.01 6.80 0.88
N ALA A 143 0.91 6.69 1.61
CA ALA A 143 -0.22 5.85 1.26
C ALA A 143 -0.94 6.41 0.03
N HIS A 144 -1.27 5.53 -0.90
CA HIS A 144 -2.11 5.77 -2.08
C HIS A 144 -1.97 7.15 -2.73
N PRO A 145 -0.72 7.58 -3.11
CA PRO A 145 -0.48 8.89 -3.72
C PRO A 145 -1.34 9.14 -4.96
N GLU A 146 -1.73 8.09 -5.66
CA GLU A 146 -2.58 8.14 -6.84
C GLU A 146 -4.03 8.56 -6.57
N ARG A 147 -4.47 8.52 -5.30
CA ARG A 147 -5.85 8.87 -4.91
C ARG A 147 -6.03 10.32 -4.53
N TYR A 148 -4.95 11.09 -4.33
CA TYR A 148 -5.09 12.50 -3.95
C TYR A 148 -5.65 13.34 -5.09
N THR A 149 -6.75 14.04 -4.81
CA THR A 149 -7.32 15.00 -5.76
C THR A 149 -6.28 16.06 -6.13
N GLY A 150 -6.05 16.22 -7.42
CA GLY A 150 -5.06 17.18 -7.94
C GLY A 150 -3.70 16.58 -8.31
N ILE A 151 -3.34 15.40 -7.81
CA ILE A 151 -2.03 14.79 -8.03
C ILE A 151 -1.73 14.56 -9.52
N GLY A 152 -2.75 14.25 -10.32
CA GLY A 152 -2.57 14.05 -11.75
C GLY A 152 -2.09 15.29 -12.50
N ARG A 153 -2.38 16.50 -12.00
CA ARG A 153 -1.91 17.80 -12.52
C ARG A 153 -0.57 18.23 -11.94
N SER A 154 -0.26 17.78 -10.73
CA SER A 154 0.97 18.09 -9.99
C SER A 154 1.87 16.85 -9.88
N TYR A 155 1.93 16.05 -10.94
CA TYR A 155 2.60 14.75 -10.94
C TYR A 155 4.11 14.84 -10.62
N GLU A 156 4.74 15.95 -10.93
CA GLU A 156 6.14 16.24 -10.61
C GLU A 156 6.42 16.22 -9.11
N CYS A 157 5.40 16.35 -8.27
CA CYS A 157 5.55 16.16 -6.82
C CYS A 157 6.03 14.74 -6.49
N ILE A 158 5.53 13.71 -7.19
CA ILE A 158 5.91 12.31 -6.96
C ILE A 158 7.41 12.11 -7.19
N GLU A 159 7.96 12.71 -8.24
CA GLU A 159 9.40 12.64 -8.53
C GLU A 159 10.22 13.28 -7.42
N ARG A 160 9.85 14.50 -7.01
CA ARG A 160 10.55 15.22 -5.91
C ARG A 160 10.47 14.46 -4.58
N TRP A 161 9.30 13.91 -4.24
CA TRP A 161 9.15 13.15 -2.99
C TRP A 161 10.01 11.88 -2.99
N ARG A 162 10.09 11.17 -4.12
CA ARG A 162 10.97 10.02 -4.26
C ARG A 162 12.44 10.40 -4.17
N GLU A 163 12.86 11.50 -4.78
CA GLU A 163 14.21 12.06 -4.64
C GLU A 163 14.53 12.43 -3.18
N ALA A 164 13.52 12.88 -2.43
CA ALA A 164 13.62 13.12 -0.99
C ALA A 164 13.56 11.85 -0.12
N GLY A 165 13.46 10.66 -0.72
CA GLY A 165 13.46 9.37 -0.01
C GLY A 165 12.10 8.88 0.46
N VAL A 166 11.00 9.52 0.05
CA VAL A 166 9.63 9.07 0.34
C VAL A 166 9.32 7.81 -0.47
N VAL A 167 8.82 6.79 0.18
CA VAL A 167 8.38 5.52 -0.43
C VAL A 167 6.95 5.67 -0.94
N MET A 168 6.70 5.26 -2.18
CA MET A 168 5.37 5.32 -2.81
C MET A 168 4.65 3.99 -2.67
N LEU A 169 3.61 3.94 -1.84
CA LEU A 169 2.75 2.77 -1.66
C LEU A 169 1.44 2.98 -2.41
N VAL A 170 1.24 2.25 -3.51
CA VAL A 170 0.07 2.36 -4.37
C VAL A 170 -0.93 1.25 -4.06
N ASN A 171 -2.21 1.58 -4.09
CA ASN A 171 -3.27 0.60 -3.88
C ASN A 171 -3.48 -0.27 -5.13
N VAL A 172 -3.54 -1.58 -4.93
CA VAL A 172 -3.87 -2.52 -6.02
C VAL A 172 -5.22 -2.19 -6.64
N GLY A 173 -6.22 -1.83 -5.82
CA GLY A 173 -7.54 -1.42 -6.30
C GLY A 173 -7.49 -0.24 -7.27
N SER A 174 -6.56 0.73 -7.08
CA SER A 174 -6.37 1.83 -8.02
C SER A 174 -5.85 1.34 -9.38
N LEU A 175 -4.89 0.43 -9.38
CA LEU A 175 -4.35 -0.15 -10.63
C LEU A 175 -5.41 -0.90 -11.43
N LEU A 176 -6.41 -1.48 -10.75
CA LEU A 176 -7.47 -2.31 -11.34
C LEU A 176 -8.79 -1.57 -11.57
N GLY A 177 -8.88 -0.28 -11.17
CA GLY A 177 -10.00 0.60 -11.47
C GLY A 177 -11.04 0.77 -10.36
N ASP A 178 -10.88 0.13 -9.20
CA ASP A 178 -11.84 0.18 -8.08
C ASP A 178 -12.00 1.58 -7.47
N HIS A 179 -10.97 2.45 -7.61
CA HIS A 179 -10.97 3.82 -7.09
C HIS A 179 -11.30 4.87 -8.14
N GLY A 180 -11.83 4.41 -9.30
CA GLY A 180 -12.25 5.28 -10.39
C GLY A 180 -11.14 5.63 -11.39
N PRO A 181 -11.54 6.23 -12.54
CA PRO A 181 -10.67 6.35 -13.70
C PRO A 181 -9.46 7.30 -13.50
N GLU A 182 -9.57 8.28 -12.63
CA GLU A 182 -8.45 9.21 -12.36
C GLU A 182 -7.37 8.52 -11.53
N ALA A 183 -7.75 7.82 -10.44
CA ALA A 183 -6.80 7.05 -9.63
C ALA A 183 -6.12 5.95 -10.46
N GLU A 184 -6.90 5.23 -11.28
CA GLU A 184 -6.35 4.21 -12.20
C GLU A 184 -5.33 4.83 -13.16
N ARG A 185 -5.65 5.97 -13.76
CA ARG A 185 -4.77 6.66 -14.72
C ARG A 185 -3.45 7.07 -14.05
N VAL A 186 -3.51 7.63 -12.84
CA VAL A 186 -2.31 8.04 -12.08
C VAL A 186 -1.51 6.82 -11.63
N ALA A 187 -2.15 5.80 -11.05
CA ALA A 187 -1.47 4.57 -10.63
C ALA A 187 -0.72 3.89 -11.79
N ARG A 188 -1.36 3.78 -12.95
CA ARG A 188 -0.74 3.23 -14.16
C ARG A 188 0.40 4.10 -14.69
N ARG A 189 0.29 5.43 -14.60
CA ARG A 189 1.39 6.35 -14.92
C ARG A 189 2.57 6.14 -13.98
N MET A 190 2.32 6.03 -12.67
CA MET A 190 3.37 5.75 -11.69
C MET A 190 4.06 4.42 -11.96
N LEU A 191 3.30 3.37 -12.22
CA LEU A 191 3.85 2.06 -12.57
C LEU A 191 4.71 2.11 -13.85
N ALA A 192 4.23 2.80 -14.88
CA ALA A 192 4.95 2.94 -16.15
C ALA A 192 6.24 3.76 -16.01
N ALA A 193 6.29 4.70 -15.09
CA ALA A 193 7.49 5.49 -14.77
C ALA A 193 8.45 4.79 -13.79
N GLY A 194 8.08 3.64 -13.17
CA GLY A 194 8.87 3.01 -12.11
C GLY A 194 8.81 3.77 -10.78
N HIS A 195 7.72 4.49 -10.54
CA HIS A 195 7.51 5.32 -9.36
C HIS A 195 6.65 4.63 -8.29
N VAL A 196 6.44 3.33 -8.40
CA VAL A 196 5.78 2.50 -7.38
C VAL A 196 6.84 1.70 -6.65
N ASP A 197 6.94 1.83 -5.35
CA ASP A 197 7.90 1.08 -4.53
C ASP A 197 7.26 -0.15 -3.89
N CYS A 198 5.99 -0.03 -3.45
CA CYS A 198 5.20 -1.12 -2.87
C CYS A 198 3.76 -1.08 -3.40
N LEU A 199 3.12 -2.25 -3.43
CA LEU A 199 1.68 -2.39 -3.59
C LEU A 199 1.06 -2.91 -2.29
N ALA A 200 -0.15 -2.43 -1.95
CA ALA A 200 -0.92 -2.92 -0.82
C ALA A 200 -2.41 -3.06 -1.18
N SER A 201 -3.16 -3.76 -0.33
CA SER A 201 -4.59 -3.96 -0.59
C SER A 201 -5.45 -2.77 -0.22
N ASP A 202 -5.09 -2.06 0.85
CA ASP A 202 -5.97 -1.05 1.48
C ASP A 202 -7.37 -1.64 1.75
N HIS A 203 -7.38 -2.89 2.29
CA HIS A 203 -8.59 -3.68 2.41
C HIS A 203 -9.49 -3.16 3.53
N HIS A 204 -10.75 -2.87 3.18
CA HIS A 204 -11.79 -2.39 4.09
C HIS A 204 -13.04 -3.29 4.08
N GLY A 205 -12.98 -4.47 3.46
CA GLY A 205 -14.11 -5.41 3.39
C GLY A 205 -15.32 -4.93 2.61
N ARG A 206 -15.16 -3.95 1.74
CA ARG A 206 -16.27 -3.45 0.91
C ARG A 206 -16.50 -4.39 -0.28
N GLU A 207 -17.73 -4.87 -0.46
CA GLU A 207 -18.10 -5.75 -1.60
C GLU A 207 -17.75 -5.10 -2.96
N SER A 208 -17.87 -3.77 -3.08
CA SER A 208 -17.51 -3.02 -4.28
C SER A 208 -16.00 -2.90 -4.52
N ARG A 209 -15.16 -3.38 -3.60
CA ARG A 209 -13.70 -3.33 -3.65
C ARG A 209 -13.14 -4.68 -3.19
N SER A 210 -13.44 -5.73 -3.95
CA SER A 210 -12.98 -7.08 -3.66
C SER A 210 -11.53 -7.35 -4.09
N THR A 211 -10.82 -6.32 -4.54
CA THR A 211 -9.46 -6.44 -5.05
C THR A 211 -8.50 -6.81 -3.93
N SER A 212 -7.84 -7.95 -4.10
CA SER A 212 -6.80 -8.42 -3.19
C SER A 212 -5.40 -8.14 -3.74
N LEU A 213 -4.40 -8.13 -2.85
CA LEU A 213 -2.98 -8.01 -3.24
C LEU A 213 -2.59 -9.09 -4.28
N ARG A 214 -3.15 -10.29 -4.16
CA ARG A 214 -2.97 -11.39 -5.12
C ARG A 214 -3.44 -11.03 -6.53
N MET A 215 -4.57 -10.37 -6.68
CA MET A 215 -5.08 -9.94 -8.00
C MET A 215 -4.13 -8.95 -8.67
N GLY A 216 -3.50 -8.05 -7.89
CA GLY A 216 -2.45 -7.17 -8.40
C GLY A 216 -1.24 -7.93 -8.92
N TRP A 217 -0.80 -8.92 -8.15
CA TRP A 217 0.29 -9.81 -8.56
C TRP A 217 -0.05 -10.57 -9.85
N ASP A 218 -1.20 -11.21 -9.90
CA ASP A 218 -1.68 -11.97 -11.07
C ASP A 218 -1.73 -11.07 -12.31
N ARG A 219 -2.25 -9.85 -12.17
CA ARG A 219 -2.38 -8.90 -13.29
C ARG A 219 -1.03 -8.47 -13.86
N LEU A 220 -0.02 -8.27 -13.02
CA LEU A 220 1.35 -7.99 -13.44
C LEU A 220 1.99 -9.21 -14.09
N ALA A 221 1.81 -10.40 -13.52
CA ALA A 221 2.33 -11.66 -14.06
C ALA A 221 1.73 -11.99 -15.45
N GLU A 222 0.42 -11.80 -15.63
CA GLU A 222 -0.27 -11.92 -16.93
C GLU A 222 0.28 -10.96 -17.99
N ALA A 223 0.70 -9.76 -17.57
CA ALA A 223 1.35 -8.79 -18.43
C ALA A 223 2.83 -9.13 -18.75
N GLY A 224 3.36 -10.23 -18.17
CA GLY A 224 4.73 -10.70 -18.36
C GLY A 224 5.73 -10.11 -17.36
N HIS A 225 5.27 -9.58 -16.22
CA HIS A 225 6.06 -8.86 -15.24
C HIS A 225 6.04 -9.51 -13.84
N ALA A 226 6.09 -10.86 -13.76
CA ALA A 226 6.06 -11.61 -12.50
C ALA A 226 7.18 -11.17 -11.51
N GLY A 227 8.39 -10.93 -12.00
CA GLY A 227 9.49 -10.44 -11.15
C GLY A 227 9.23 -9.04 -10.56
N ILE A 228 8.56 -8.15 -11.31
CA ILE A 228 8.13 -6.84 -10.79
C ILE A 228 6.98 -7.03 -9.78
N ALA A 229 6.06 -7.95 -10.04
CA ALA A 229 5.01 -8.29 -9.09
C ALA A 229 5.60 -8.77 -7.76
N ASP A 230 6.59 -9.65 -7.78
CA ASP A 230 7.30 -10.13 -6.58
C ASP A 230 8.02 -8.99 -5.84
N LEU A 231 8.67 -8.06 -6.55
CA LEU A 231 9.27 -6.88 -5.93
C LEU A 231 8.23 -6.03 -5.19
N LEU A 232 7.14 -5.69 -5.87
CA LEU A 232 6.14 -4.75 -5.37
C LEU A 232 5.26 -5.31 -4.23
N THR A 233 5.03 -6.63 -4.21
CA THR A 233 4.08 -7.26 -3.28
C THR A 233 4.75 -8.17 -2.23
N SER A 234 6.06 -8.34 -2.30
CA SER A 234 6.81 -9.23 -1.39
C SER A 234 8.15 -8.64 -0.97
N ALA A 235 9.11 -8.49 -1.91
CA ALA A 235 10.49 -8.16 -1.56
C ALA A 235 10.63 -6.75 -0.97
N ASN A 236 10.08 -5.72 -1.63
CA ASN A 236 10.14 -4.34 -1.15
C ASN A 236 9.36 -4.13 0.15
N PRO A 237 8.09 -4.59 0.30
CA PRO A 237 7.41 -4.53 1.58
C PRO A 237 8.20 -5.22 2.70
N ALA A 238 8.74 -6.41 2.46
CA ALA A 238 9.54 -7.13 3.46
C ALA A 238 10.88 -6.45 3.79
N ALA A 239 11.51 -5.78 2.82
CA ALA A 239 12.72 -4.99 3.03
C ALA A 239 12.43 -3.76 3.90
N LEU A 240 11.35 -3.05 3.58
CA LEU A 240 10.90 -1.86 4.31
C LEU A 240 10.68 -2.15 5.79
N LEU A 241 9.96 -3.24 6.11
CA LEU A 241 9.72 -3.68 7.50
C LEU A 241 11.01 -4.00 8.28
N LYS A 242 12.12 -4.24 7.59
CA LYS A 242 13.45 -4.53 8.17
C LYS A 242 14.40 -3.34 8.13
N GLY A 243 13.93 -2.15 7.77
CA GLY A 243 14.75 -0.94 7.66
C GLY A 243 15.70 -0.93 6.46
N LYS A 244 15.48 -1.82 5.49
CA LYS A 244 16.28 -1.86 4.26
C LYS A 244 15.67 -0.95 3.20
N PRO A 245 16.45 -0.44 2.24
CA PRO A 245 15.90 0.27 1.09
C PRO A 245 15.06 -0.67 0.22
N CYS A 246 14.03 -0.13 -0.42
CA CYS A 246 13.34 -0.81 -1.50
C CYS A 246 14.26 -0.93 -2.72
N GLU A 247 14.21 -2.06 -3.40
CA GLU A 247 14.87 -2.21 -4.69
C GLU A 247 14.15 -1.36 -5.75
N PRO A 248 14.89 -0.67 -6.64
CA PRO A 248 14.29 0.11 -7.71
C PRO A 248 13.45 -0.76 -8.63
N VAL A 249 12.26 -0.29 -8.94
CA VAL A 249 11.32 -0.99 -9.83
C VAL A 249 11.44 -0.43 -11.24
N GLN A 250 11.68 -1.30 -12.20
CA GLN A 250 11.69 -0.91 -13.60
C GLN A 250 10.27 -0.52 -14.06
N GLY A 251 10.15 0.61 -14.73
CA GLY A 251 8.89 1.07 -15.30
C GLY A 251 8.25 0.03 -16.22
N THR A 252 6.97 -0.24 -15.99
CA THR A 252 6.23 -1.25 -16.74
C THR A 252 4.76 -0.86 -16.91
N ASP A 253 4.10 -1.44 -17.89
CA ASP A 253 2.67 -1.27 -18.10
C ASP A 253 1.91 -2.60 -17.99
N LEU A 254 0.61 -2.51 -17.70
CA LEU A 254 -0.27 -3.67 -17.55
C LEU A 254 -0.80 -4.21 -18.90
N SER A 255 -0.31 -3.71 -20.03
CA SER A 255 -0.70 -4.22 -21.35
C SER A 255 -0.14 -5.63 -21.55
N SER A 256 -1.00 -6.55 -21.99
CA SER A 256 -0.54 -7.91 -22.29
C SER A 256 0.52 -7.90 -23.40
N PRO A 257 1.41 -8.91 -23.44
CA PRO A 257 2.44 -9.04 -24.48
C PRO A 257 1.86 -8.98 -25.91
N LEU A 258 0.67 -9.52 -26.11
CA LEU A 258 -0.05 -9.48 -27.38
C LEU A 258 -0.43 -8.03 -27.77
N VAL A 259 -0.97 -7.26 -26.84
CA VAL A 259 -1.32 -5.84 -27.08
C VAL A 259 -0.07 -5.00 -27.34
N LYS A 260 1.03 -5.26 -26.60
CA LYS A 260 2.32 -4.60 -26.85
C LYS A 260 2.83 -4.88 -28.28
N ARG A 261 2.73 -6.14 -28.71
CA ARG A 261 3.14 -6.56 -30.07
C ARG A 261 2.28 -5.86 -31.15
N LEU A 262 0.96 -5.81 -30.94
CA LEU A 262 0.04 -5.09 -31.87
C LEU A 262 0.34 -3.60 -31.93
N ARG A 263 0.56 -2.94 -30.80
CA ARG A 263 0.93 -1.51 -30.76
C ARG A 263 2.26 -1.22 -31.46
N ARG A 264 3.26 -2.12 -31.37
CA ARG A 264 4.52 -1.98 -32.12
C ARG A 264 4.32 -2.11 -33.62
N MET A 265 3.49 -3.06 -34.08
CA MET A 265 3.17 -3.21 -35.51
C MET A 265 2.46 -1.99 -36.09
N VAL A 266 1.52 -1.40 -35.36
CA VAL A 266 0.81 -0.18 -35.79
C VAL A 266 1.71 1.05 -35.83
N ARG A 267 2.68 1.19 -34.89
CA ARG A 267 3.63 2.31 -34.86
C ARG A 267 4.79 2.15 -35.82
N GLY A 268 5.19 0.93 -36.19
CA GLY A 268 6.25 0.67 -37.17
C GLY A 268 5.81 0.64 -38.64
N GLY A 269 4.52 0.84 -38.92
CA GLY A 269 3.98 0.90 -40.26
C GLY A 269 3.78 2.33 -40.82
N SER A 270 4.40 3.35 -40.20
CA SER A 270 4.29 4.77 -40.58
C SER A 270 5.66 5.36 -40.95
N GLU A 271 6.53 4.57 -41.62
CA GLU A 271 7.71 5.07 -42.33
C GLU A 271 7.58 4.77 -43.82
#